data_56acad80541f468a3eb074f072b988a1
#
_entry.id   56acad80541f468a3eb074f072b988a1
#
_cell.length_a   1.000
_cell.length_b   1.000
_cell.length_c   1.000
_cell.angle_alpha   90.00
_cell.angle_beta   90.00
_cell.angle_gamma   90.00
#
_symmetry.space_group_name_H-M   'P 1'
#
loop_
_entity.id
_entity.type
_entity.pdbx_description
1 polymer ?
#
loop_
_entity_poly.entity_id
_entity_poly.type
_entity_poly.pdbx_seq_one_letter_code
_entity_poly.pdbx_strand_id
1 'polypeptide(L)'
;WGINADIKAYTDERVAAEDLKAGQCDAAAVTTLRAKQFNKFVGSLDAVGAIPNDAAMRKALATLTSPSLAPLMREGQFEVVGVIPLGAAYVMVRDRAINSIEKAAGKRVAVMEWDKSQAKMVQRMGAQPVASDIINFVAKFNNGQVDIIAAPAVAYKPLEIYRGLGEKGAIYRFPLVMLSAALIIRHDRFPPGVGQKLREFVYTQIDKAFEYVEREEKGIPEKYWLDLPANEKTKYVELMR
;
A
#
# COMPACT_ATOMS: atom_id res chain seq x y z
N TRP A 1 -4.75 16.71 -24.04
CA TRP A 1 -4.26 17.71 -23.09
C TRP A 1 -2.98 18.43 -23.57
N GLY A 2 -2.42 18.05 -24.73
CA GLY A 2 -1.22 18.67 -25.29
C GLY A 2 0.07 18.38 -24.51
N ILE A 3 0.04 17.42 -23.60
CA ILE A 3 1.21 16.95 -22.84
C ILE A 3 1.72 15.67 -23.53
N ASN A 4 2.97 15.69 -23.97
CA ASN A 4 3.68 14.50 -24.41
C ASN A 4 4.37 13.86 -23.20
N ALA A 5 4.01 12.61 -22.87
CA ALA A 5 4.58 11.90 -21.72
C ALA A 5 5.58 10.84 -22.23
N ASP A 6 6.81 10.96 -21.79
CA ASP A 6 7.83 9.90 -21.91
C ASP A 6 7.82 9.06 -20.64
N ILE A 7 7.42 7.79 -20.76
CA ILE A 7 7.21 6.91 -19.60
C ILE A 7 8.46 6.08 -19.35
N LYS A 8 9.11 6.32 -18.20
CA LYS A 8 10.24 5.54 -17.71
C LYS A 8 9.76 4.52 -16.66
N ALA A 9 9.97 3.24 -16.93
CA ALA A 9 9.67 2.18 -15.98
C ALA A 9 10.81 2.01 -14.97
N TYR A 10 10.45 1.87 -13.71
CA TYR A 10 11.37 1.60 -12.61
C TYR A 10 11.02 0.27 -11.93
N THR A 11 12.02 -0.50 -11.59
CA THR A 11 11.86 -1.71 -10.77
C THR A 11 11.78 -1.38 -9.28
N ASP A 12 12.27 -0.19 -8.90
CA ASP A 12 12.32 0.30 -7.52
C ASP A 12 11.65 1.69 -7.44
N GLU A 13 10.53 1.79 -6.74
CA GLU A 13 9.85 3.07 -6.53
C GLU A 13 10.70 4.09 -5.74
N ARG A 14 11.71 3.62 -4.98
CA ARG A 14 12.65 4.51 -4.30
C ARG A 14 13.44 5.32 -5.32
N VAL A 15 13.92 4.67 -6.38
CA VAL A 15 14.64 5.35 -7.47
C VAL A 15 13.73 6.32 -8.19
N ALA A 16 12.48 5.93 -8.49
CA ALA A 16 11.50 6.85 -9.09
C ALA A 16 11.26 8.09 -8.22
N ALA A 17 11.15 7.90 -6.89
CA ALA A 17 10.98 9.00 -5.95
C ALA A 17 12.21 9.92 -5.87
N GLU A 18 13.42 9.36 -5.88
CA GLU A 18 14.65 10.18 -5.87
C GLU A 18 14.84 10.93 -7.21
N ASP A 19 14.52 10.30 -8.34
CA ASP A 19 14.56 10.96 -9.66
C ASP A 19 13.54 12.12 -9.72
N LEU A 20 12.35 11.95 -9.13
CA LEU A 20 11.37 13.05 -9.01
C LEU A 20 11.90 14.20 -8.16
N LYS A 21 12.52 13.92 -7.00
CA LYS A 21 13.14 14.93 -6.15
C LYS A 21 14.26 15.67 -6.84
N ALA A 22 15.12 14.94 -7.55
CA ALA A 22 16.26 15.48 -8.27
C ALA A 22 15.87 16.22 -9.56
N GLY A 23 14.59 16.17 -9.97
CA GLY A 23 14.10 16.78 -11.21
C GLY A 23 14.51 16.03 -12.48
N GLN A 24 14.89 14.76 -12.34
CA GLN A 24 15.12 13.85 -13.47
C GLN A 24 13.81 13.32 -14.07
N CYS A 25 12.73 13.42 -13.32
CA CYS A 25 11.36 13.17 -13.76
C CYS A 25 10.47 14.34 -13.35
N ASP A 26 9.50 14.68 -14.19
CA ASP A 26 8.51 15.72 -13.92
C ASP A 26 7.29 15.17 -13.16
N ALA A 27 7.09 13.85 -13.23
CA ALA A 27 6.03 13.12 -12.54
C ALA A 27 6.52 11.74 -12.09
N ALA A 28 5.90 11.18 -11.04
CA ALA A 28 6.11 9.79 -10.63
C ALA A 28 4.83 9.19 -10.04
N ALA A 29 4.61 7.90 -10.30
CA ALA A 29 3.62 7.08 -9.63
C ALA A 29 4.34 6.18 -8.61
N VAL A 30 3.97 6.31 -7.33
CA VAL A 30 4.57 5.57 -6.22
C VAL A 30 3.47 5.16 -5.23
N THR A 31 3.74 4.18 -4.37
CA THR A 31 2.79 3.85 -3.29
C THR A 31 2.55 5.07 -2.41
N THR A 32 1.37 5.18 -1.81
CA THR A 32 1.06 6.28 -0.89
C THR A 32 1.95 6.23 0.35
N LEU A 33 2.42 5.04 0.74
CA LEU A 33 3.46 4.89 1.75
C LEU A 33 4.73 5.67 1.41
N ARG A 34 5.17 5.62 0.14
CA ARG A 34 6.31 6.37 -0.37
C ARG A 34 5.96 7.84 -0.61
N ALA A 35 4.75 8.13 -1.06
CA ALA A 35 4.26 9.48 -1.35
C ALA A 35 4.24 10.40 -0.11
N LYS A 36 4.16 9.84 1.10
CA LYS A 36 4.19 10.57 2.38
C LYS A 36 5.38 11.53 2.49
N GLN A 37 6.50 11.25 1.85
CA GLN A 37 7.66 12.13 1.84
C GLN A 37 7.47 13.39 0.97
N PHE A 38 6.50 13.37 0.07
CA PHE A 38 6.15 14.48 -0.83
C PHE A 38 4.89 15.21 -0.39
N ASN A 39 3.98 14.50 0.29
CA ASN A 39 2.73 15.06 0.77
C ASN A 39 2.21 14.26 1.96
N LYS A 40 2.27 14.86 3.14
CA LYS A 40 1.88 14.23 4.40
C LYS A 40 0.38 13.99 4.50
N PHE A 41 -0.43 14.90 3.93
CA PHE A 41 -1.88 14.77 3.95
C PHE A 41 -2.33 13.52 3.21
N VAL A 42 -1.87 13.32 1.98
CA VAL A 42 -2.20 12.11 1.20
C VAL A 42 -1.61 10.86 1.85
N GLY A 43 -0.39 10.96 2.42
CA GLY A 43 0.23 9.87 3.17
C GLY A 43 -0.57 9.37 4.39
N SER A 44 -1.57 10.13 4.87
CA SER A 44 -2.45 9.70 5.96
C SER A 44 -3.54 8.71 5.52
N LEU A 45 -3.80 8.56 4.23
CA LEU A 45 -4.81 7.62 3.71
C LEU A 45 -4.49 6.17 4.07
N ASP A 46 -3.21 5.80 4.01
CA ASP A 46 -2.73 4.46 4.31
C ASP A 46 -2.42 4.25 5.81
N ALA A 47 -2.93 5.13 6.68
CA ALA A 47 -2.83 4.92 8.12
C ALA A 47 -3.74 3.77 8.55
N VAL A 48 -3.22 2.88 9.39
CA VAL A 48 -3.98 1.73 9.89
C VAL A 48 -5.27 2.18 10.57
N GLY A 49 -6.39 1.60 10.16
CA GLY A 49 -7.72 1.92 10.70
C GLY A 49 -8.33 3.24 10.19
N ALA A 50 -7.63 4.02 9.37
CA ALA A 50 -8.17 5.27 8.81
C ALA A 50 -9.29 4.99 7.79
N ILE A 51 -9.10 4.00 6.93
CA ILE A 51 -10.05 3.62 5.89
C ILE A 51 -10.39 2.13 6.08
N PRO A 52 -11.62 1.80 6.52
CA PRO A 52 -11.96 0.44 6.93
C PRO A 52 -12.33 -0.50 5.77
N ASN A 53 -12.73 0.04 4.61
CA ASN A 53 -13.22 -0.75 3.48
C ASN A 53 -13.24 0.05 2.17
N ASP A 54 -13.57 -0.63 1.06
CA ASP A 54 -13.65 -0.04 -0.28
C ASP A 54 -14.66 1.11 -0.38
N ALA A 55 -15.81 1.02 0.29
CA ALA A 55 -16.80 2.07 0.28
C ALA A 55 -16.26 3.37 0.91
N ALA A 56 -15.55 3.24 2.02
CA ALA A 56 -14.88 4.38 2.67
C ALA A 56 -13.72 4.90 1.80
N MET A 57 -12.94 4.02 1.14
CA MET A 57 -11.89 4.41 0.20
C MET A 57 -12.48 5.18 -0.99
N ARG A 58 -13.56 4.70 -1.61
CA ARG A 58 -14.24 5.41 -2.70
C ARG A 58 -14.67 6.82 -2.29
N LYS A 59 -15.25 6.96 -1.09
CA LYS A 59 -15.65 8.27 -0.54
C LYS A 59 -14.44 9.19 -0.31
N ALA A 60 -13.36 8.66 0.24
CA ALA A 60 -12.12 9.43 0.44
C ALA A 60 -11.55 9.91 -0.91
N LEU A 61 -11.44 9.02 -1.90
CA LEU A 61 -10.92 9.36 -3.23
C LEU A 61 -11.81 10.40 -3.94
N ALA A 62 -13.14 10.29 -3.82
CA ALA A 62 -14.07 11.32 -4.31
C ALA A 62 -13.81 12.67 -3.66
N THR A 63 -13.59 12.68 -2.34
CA THR A 63 -13.33 13.91 -1.59
C THR A 63 -12.04 14.60 -2.03
N LEU A 64 -10.99 13.84 -2.38
CA LEU A 64 -9.72 14.38 -2.86
C LEU A 64 -9.81 15.13 -4.19
N THR A 65 -10.89 14.96 -4.95
CA THR A 65 -11.12 15.72 -6.19
C THR A 65 -11.65 17.11 -5.95
N SER A 66 -12.13 17.41 -4.73
CA SER A 66 -12.68 18.71 -4.40
C SER A 66 -11.66 19.83 -4.60
N PRO A 67 -12.00 20.91 -5.34
CA PRO A 67 -11.12 22.06 -5.49
C PRO A 67 -10.73 22.71 -4.16
N SER A 68 -11.58 22.60 -3.13
CA SER A 68 -11.28 23.12 -1.78
C SER A 68 -10.11 22.41 -1.10
N LEU A 69 -9.80 21.17 -1.51
CA LEU A 69 -8.65 20.41 -1.01
C LEU A 69 -7.38 20.59 -1.84
N ALA A 70 -7.44 21.30 -2.96
CA ALA A 70 -6.27 21.54 -3.81
C ALA A 70 -5.05 22.09 -3.05
N PRO A 71 -5.19 23.01 -2.06
CA PRO A 71 -4.05 23.45 -1.27
C PRO A 71 -3.40 22.34 -0.45
N LEU A 72 -4.17 21.37 0.05
CA LEU A 72 -3.64 20.22 0.82
C LEU A 72 -2.94 19.18 -0.06
N MET A 73 -3.24 19.19 -1.37
CA MET A 73 -2.59 18.30 -2.33
C MET A 73 -1.20 18.79 -2.75
N ARG A 74 -0.80 19.99 -2.31
CA ARG A 74 0.51 20.61 -2.60
C ARG A 74 1.37 20.67 -1.35
N GLU A 75 2.63 20.29 -1.48
CA GLU A 75 3.66 20.49 -0.46
C GLU A 75 4.99 20.81 -1.17
N GLY A 76 5.52 22.03 -0.92
CA GLY A 76 6.69 22.53 -1.64
C GLY A 76 6.46 22.60 -3.14
N GLN A 77 7.33 21.99 -3.93
CA GLN A 77 7.25 21.96 -5.38
C GLN A 77 6.42 20.78 -5.92
N PHE A 78 5.87 19.93 -5.05
CA PHE A 78 5.16 18.73 -5.43
C PHE A 78 3.65 18.89 -5.28
N GLU A 79 2.89 18.27 -6.17
CA GLU A 79 1.44 18.20 -6.11
C GLU A 79 0.99 16.78 -6.37
N VAL A 80 0.13 16.23 -5.51
CA VAL A 80 -0.55 14.96 -5.76
C VAL A 80 -1.73 15.22 -6.69
N VAL A 81 -1.70 14.56 -7.84
CA VAL A 81 -2.67 14.77 -8.93
C VAL A 81 -3.54 13.55 -9.20
N GLY A 82 -3.39 12.50 -8.41
CA GLY A 82 -4.24 11.33 -8.48
C GLY A 82 -3.89 10.36 -7.36
N VAL A 83 -4.89 9.63 -6.88
CA VAL A 83 -4.72 8.52 -5.96
C VAL A 83 -5.53 7.35 -6.49
N ILE A 84 -4.92 6.17 -6.54
CA ILE A 84 -5.49 4.94 -7.11
C ILE A 84 -5.49 3.88 -6.02
N PRO A 85 -6.60 3.14 -5.77
CA PRO A 85 -6.63 2.07 -4.79
C PRO A 85 -5.78 0.88 -5.25
N LEU A 86 -5.03 0.30 -4.33
CA LEU A 86 -4.30 -0.97 -4.49
C LEU A 86 -4.98 -2.13 -3.74
N GLY A 87 -6.08 -1.84 -3.04
CA GLY A 87 -6.84 -2.79 -2.25
C GLY A 87 -6.33 -2.97 -0.82
N ALA A 88 -6.96 -3.88 -0.11
CA ALA A 88 -6.57 -4.21 1.25
C ALA A 88 -5.24 -4.97 1.30
N ALA A 89 -4.38 -4.58 2.24
CA ALA A 89 -3.27 -5.43 2.63
C ALA A 89 -3.76 -6.50 3.60
N TYR A 90 -3.44 -7.74 3.31
CA TYR A 90 -3.75 -8.90 4.12
C TYR A 90 -2.49 -9.44 4.79
N VAL A 91 -2.62 -9.89 6.03
CA VAL A 91 -1.54 -10.63 6.70
C VAL A 91 -1.42 -12.01 6.03
N MET A 92 -0.21 -12.33 5.60
CA MET A 92 0.13 -13.59 4.94
C MET A 92 1.21 -14.29 5.75
N VAL A 93 1.01 -15.56 6.04
CA VAL A 93 1.89 -16.37 6.89
C VAL A 93 2.39 -17.60 6.15
N ARG A 94 3.61 -18.01 6.43
CA ARG A 94 4.20 -19.24 5.85
C ARG A 94 3.62 -20.52 6.47
N ASP A 95 3.03 -20.42 7.66
CA ASP A 95 2.41 -21.52 8.37
C ASP A 95 1.07 -21.05 8.95
N ARG A 96 -0.03 -21.69 8.56
CA ARG A 96 -1.40 -21.40 9.05
C ARG A 96 -1.59 -21.66 10.55
N ALA A 97 -0.62 -22.32 11.19
CA ALA A 97 -0.60 -22.43 12.65
C ALA A 97 -0.34 -21.08 13.33
N ILE A 98 0.20 -20.08 12.61
CA ILE A 98 0.35 -18.70 13.10
C ILE A 98 -0.99 -17.98 12.91
N ASN A 99 -2.00 -18.30 13.69
CA ASN A 99 -3.39 -17.83 13.53
C ASN A 99 -3.89 -16.96 14.68
N SER A 100 -2.99 -16.44 15.50
CA SER A 100 -3.27 -15.47 16.55
C SER A 100 -2.05 -14.59 16.81
N ILE A 101 -2.27 -13.46 17.52
CA ILE A 101 -1.18 -12.57 17.94
C ILE A 101 -0.17 -13.32 18.82
N GLU A 102 -0.65 -14.16 19.73
CA GLU A 102 0.21 -14.94 20.62
C GLU A 102 1.12 -15.91 19.84
N LYS A 103 0.61 -16.50 18.76
CA LYS A 103 1.39 -17.40 17.89
C LYS A 103 2.32 -16.66 16.95
N ALA A 104 2.12 -15.35 16.76
CA ALA A 104 3.09 -14.50 16.05
C ALA A 104 4.31 -14.17 16.93
N ALA A 105 4.23 -14.35 18.25
CA ALA A 105 5.37 -14.13 19.14
C ALA A 105 6.57 -14.98 18.74
N GLY A 106 7.75 -14.35 18.69
CA GLY A 106 9.00 -14.97 18.23
C GLY A 106 9.12 -15.18 16.71
N LYS A 107 8.06 -14.90 15.93
CA LYS A 107 8.12 -14.99 14.46
C LYS A 107 8.74 -13.74 13.85
N ARG A 108 9.34 -13.89 12.67
CA ARG A 108 9.98 -12.81 11.92
C ARG A 108 8.93 -12.17 11.01
N VAL A 109 8.74 -10.86 11.17
CA VAL A 109 7.74 -10.08 10.41
C VAL A 109 8.47 -9.04 9.57
N ALA A 110 8.22 -9.01 8.27
CA ALA A 110 8.74 -7.95 7.42
C ALA A 110 8.08 -6.62 7.79
N VAL A 111 8.89 -5.60 8.01
CA VAL A 111 8.46 -4.22 8.28
C VAL A 111 9.21 -3.27 7.36
N MET A 112 8.56 -2.18 6.95
CA MET A 112 9.24 -1.20 6.11
C MET A 112 10.33 -0.50 6.91
N GLU A 113 11.55 -0.47 6.37
CA GLU A 113 12.75 0.06 7.06
C GLU A 113 12.62 1.52 7.49
N TRP A 114 11.82 2.30 6.76
CA TRP A 114 11.55 3.70 7.07
C TRP A 114 10.37 3.90 8.04
N ASP A 115 9.60 2.84 8.37
CA ASP A 115 8.43 2.93 9.25
C ASP A 115 8.72 2.37 10.65
N LYS A 116 9.22 3.25 11.52
CA LYS A 116 9.49 2.91 12.93
C LYS A 116 8.23 2.47 13.70
N SER A 117 7.04 2.90 13.26
CA SER A 117 5.78 2.56 13.90
C SER A 117 5.42 1.09 13.65
N GLN A 118 5.62 0.60 12.43
CA GLN A 118 5.46 -0.82 12.11
C GLN A 118 6.40 -1.69 12.96
N ALA A 119 7.67 -1.32 13.05
CA ALA A 119 8.64 -2.06 13.85
C ALA A 119 8.23 -2.12 15.33
N LYS A 120 7.78 -1.00 15.92
CA LYS A 120 7.29 -0.96 17.30
C LYS A 120 6.04 -1.82 17.51
N MET A 121 5.11 -1.78 16.56
CA MET A 121 3.89 -2.61 16.61
C MET A 121 4.26 -4.10 16.64
N VAL A 122 5.16 -4.53 15.75
CA VAL A 122 5.64 -5.92 15.68
C VAL A 122 6.33 -6.33 16.99
N GLN A 123 7.14 -5.46 17.57
CA GLN A 123 7.78 -5.71 18.87
C GLN A 123 6.76 -5.86 20.01
N ARG A 124 5.68 -5.05 20.01
CA ARG A 124 4.60 -5.17 21.00
C ARG A 124 3.88 -6.52 20.95
N MET A 125 3.84 -7.15 19.77
CA MET A 125 3.32 -8.52 19.60
C MET A 125 4.29 -9.60 20.11
N GLY A 126 5.49 -9.23 20.58
CA GLY A 126 6.54 -10.18 20.88
C GLY A 126 7.20 -10.82 19.65
N ALA A 127 6.92 -10.30 18.45
CA ALA A 127 7.49 -10.74 17.20
C ALA A 127 8.78 -9.98 16.87
N GLN A 128 9.55 -10.49 15.91
CA GLN A 128 10.83 -9.92 15.50
C GLN A 128 10.66 -9.12 14.19
N PRO A 129 10.77 -7.77 14.22
CA PRO A 129 10.73 -6.99 12.99
C PRO A 129 11.99 -7.22 12.17
N VAL A 130 11.82 -7.50 10.88
CA VAL A 130 12.89 -7.62 9.89
C VAL A 130 12.75 -6.48 8.90
N ALA A 131 13.69 -5.54 8.96
CA ALA A 131 13.72 -4.39 8.06
C ALA A 131 13.72 -4.84 6.60
N SER A 132 12.81 -4.29 5.83
CA SER A 132 12.57 -4.64 4.43
C SER A 132 12.15 -3.40 3.65
N ASP A 133 12.20 -3.49 2.34
CA ASP A 133 11.61 -2.53 1.41
C ASP A 133 10.60 -3.21 0.50
N ILE A 134 9.92 -2.44 -0.35
CA ILE A 134 8.88 -2.95 -1.24
C ILE A 134 9.43 -3.95 -2.25
N ILE A 135 10.72 -3.90 -2.58
CA ILE A 135 11.33 -4.80 -3.55
C ILE A 135 11.65 -6.16 -2.92
N ASN A 136 12.13 -6.16 -1.66
CA ASN A 136 12.72 -7.36 -1.08
C ASN A 136 11.85 -8.07 -0.03
N PHE A 137 10.77 -7.44 0.48
CA PHE A 137 9.97 -8.04 1.56
C PHE A 137 9.33 -9.38 1.14
N VAL A 138 8.84 -9.48 -0.10
CA VAL A 138 8.28 -10.73 -0.63
C VAL A 138 9.38 -11.74 -0.90
N ALA A 139 10.54 -11.32 -1.44
CA ALA A 139 11.66 -12.21 -1.64
C ALA A 139 12.14 -12.83 -0.31
N LYS A 140 12.20 -12.04 0.77
CA LYS A 140 12.49 -12.56 2.12
C LYS A 140 11.44 -13.56 2.59
N PHE A 141 10.17 -13.32 2.30
CA PHE A 141 9.08 -14.26 2.61
C PHE A 141 9.21 -15.55 1.80
N ASN A 142 9.40 -15.45 0.49
CA ASN A 142 9.53 -16.60 -0.39
C ASN A 142 10.73 -17.48 -0.01
N ASN A 143 11.84 -16.86 0.44
CA ASN A 143 13.06 -17.56 0.85
C ASN A 143 13.09 -17.96 2.34
N GLY A 144 12.01 -17.75 3.09
CA GLY A 144 11.91 -18.13 4.50
C GLY A 144 12.76 -17.29 5.45
N GLN A 145 13.17 -16.11 5.05
CA GLN A 145 13.87 -15.15 5.92
C GLN A 145 12.90 -14.42 6.86
N VAL A 146 11.64 -14.30 6.46
CA VAL A 146 10.54 -13.84 7.30
C VAL A 146 9.39 -14.84 7.25
N ASP A 147 8.61 -14.89 8.32
CA ASP A 147 7.51 -15.83 8.49
C ASP A 147 6.15 -15.18 8.18
N ILE A 148 6.09 -13.86 8.27
CA ILE A 148 4.87 -13.04 8.14
C ILE A 148 5.18 -11.82 7.28
N ILE A 149 4.27 -11.52 6.34
CA ILE A 149 4.22 -10.27 5.59
C ILE A 149 2.81 -9.69 5.60
N ALA A 150 2.68 -8.41 5.26
CA ALA A 150 1.41 -7.81 4.87
C ALA A 150 1.53 -7.31 3.42
N ALA A 151 0.60 -7.72 2.56
CA ALA A 151 0.63 -7.37 1.14
C ALA A 151 -0.78 -7.30 0.55
N PRO A 152 -1.01 -6.44 -0.46
CA PRO A 152 -2.27 -6.43 -1.19
C PRO A 152 -2.37 -7.61 -2.18
N ALA A 153 -3.59 -7.99 -2.51
CA ALA A 153 -3.85 -9.09 -3.45
C ALA A 153 -3.21 -8.85 -4.83
N VAL A 154 -3.11 -7.60 -5.26
CA VAL A 154 -2.48 -7.22 -6.54
C VAL A 154 -0.99 -7.58 -6.59
N ALA A 155 -0.34 -7.77 -5.45
CA ALA A 155 1.06 -8.20 -5.38
C ALA A 155 1.23 -9.74 -5.47
N TYR A 156 0.17 -10.52 -5.30
CA TYR A 156 0.23 -11.98 -5.16
C TYR A 156 0.92 -12.67 -6.35
N LYS A 157 0.45 -12.39 -7.57
CA LYS A 157 1.01 -12.99 -8.78
C LYS A 157 2.33 -12.36 -9.21
N PRO A 158 2.44 -11.00 -9.35
CA PRO A 158 3.66 -10.37 -9.83
C PRO A 158 4.88 -10.65 -8.97
N LEU A 159 4.70 -10.74 -7.64
CA LEU A 159 5.78 -11.01 -6.69
C LEU A 159 5.87 -12.50 -6.28
N GLU A 160 5.08 -13.37 -6.91
CA GLU A 160 5.09 -14.83 -6.69
C GLU A 160 4.91 -15.21 -5.21
N ILE A 161 4.03 -14.51 -4.47
CA ILE A 161 3.81 -14.73 -3.03
C ILE A 161 3.42 -16.18 -2.72
N TYR A 162 2.79 -16.87 -3.67
CA TYR A 162 2.43 -18.30 -3.57
C TYR A 162 3.62 -19.19 -3.25
N ARG A 163 4.86 -18.81 -3.63
CA ARG A 163 6.08 -19.58 -3.29
C ARG A 163 6.36 -19.57 -1.79
N GLY A 164 6.19 -18.40 -1.15
CA GLY A 164 6.36 -18.27 0.29
C GLY A 164 5.25 -18.92 1.09
N LEU A 165 4.00 -18.87 0.57
CA LEU A 165 2.86 -19.57 1.17
C LEU A 165 3.04 -21.10 1.11
N GLY A 166 3.51 -21.64 -0.01
CA GLY A 166 3.69 -23.08 -0.20
C GLY A 166 2.42 -23.86 0.12
N GLU A 167 2.58 -25.05 0.75
CA GLU A 167 1.45 -25.90 1.11
C GLU A 167 0.85 -25.57 2.50
N LYS A 168 1.62 -24.95 3.38
CA LYS A 168 1.23 -24.70 4.78
C LYS A 168 0.78 -23.28 5.06
N GLY A 169 1.01 -22.35 4.13
CA GLY A 169 0.73 -20.94 4.33
C GLY A 169 -0.76 -20.61 4.35
N ALA A 170 -1.05 -19.39 4.80
CA ALA A 170 -2.39 -18.82 4.79
C ALA A 170 -2.36 -17.30 4.61
N ILE A 171 -3.50 -16.77 4.18
CA ILE A 171 -3.80 -15.34 4.06
C ILE A 171 -5.02 -15.08 4.94
N TYR A 172 -4.91 -14.16 5.88
CA TYR A 172 -6.03 -13.84 6.76
C TYR A 172 -7.05 -12.98 6.03
N ARG A 173 -8.31 -13.42 6.00
CA ARG A 173 -9.45 -12.68 5.43
C ARG A 173 -9.85 -11.53 6.36
N PHE A 174 -8.89 -10.68 6.62
CA PHE A 174 -9.03 -9.50 7.47
C PHE A 174 -8.17 -8.36 6.91
N PRO A 175 -8.80 -7.29 6.39
CA PRO A 175 -8.08 -6.12 5.92
C PRO A 175 -7.29 -5.46 7.05
N LEU A 176 -5.96 -5.44 6.93
CA LEU A 176 -5.09 -4.77 7.90
C LEU A 176 -5.11 -3.25 7.68
N VAL A 177 -4.98 -2.85 6.42
CA VAL A 177 -4.96 -1.46 5.97
C VAL A 177 -5.37 -1.41 4.51
N MET A 178 -6.05 -0.35 4.09
CA MET A 178 -6.32 -0.08 2.67
C MET A 178 -5.12 0.65 2.08
N LEU A 179 -4.55 0.09 1.03
CA LEU A 179 -3.39 0.67 0.34
C LEU A 179 -3.79 1.40 -0.93
N SER A 180 -3.00 2.41 -1.26
CA SER A 180 -3.15 3.19 -2.47
C SER A 180 -1.80 3.57 -3.09
N ALA A 181 -1.84 4.03 -4.35
CA ALA A 181 -0.73 4.65 -5.05
C ALA A 181 -1.09 6.09 -5.40
N ALA A 182 -0.10 6.97 -5.36
CA ALA A 182 -0.26 8.38 -5.69
C ALA A 182 0.53 8.72 -6.97
N LEU A 183 -0.11 9.50 -7.84
CA LEU A 183 0.54 10.19 -8.94
C LEU A 183 0.93 11.58 -8.45
N ILE A 184 2.22 11.89 -8.52
CA ILE A 184 2.82 13.14 -8.02
C ILE A 184 3.50 13.84 -9.17
N ILE A 185 3.31 15.16 -9.28
CA ILE A 185 3.99 16.01 -10.27
C ILE A 185 4.82 17.08 -9.59
N ARG A 186 5.81 17.60 -10.29
CA ARG A 186 6.44 18.89 -9.99
C ARG A 186 5.55 19.96 -10.61
N HIS A 187 4.73 20.62 -9.80
CA HIS A 187 3.66 21.50 -10.30
C HIS A 187 4.17 22.69 -11.12
N ASP A 188 5.44 23.10 -10.92
CA ASP A 188 6.10 24.16 -11.68
C ASP A 188 6.45 23.76 -13.13
N ARG A 189 6.40 22.46 -13.45
CA ARG A 189 6.67 21.90 -14.78
C ARG A 189 5.42 21.72 -15.64
N PHE A 190 4.26 22.02 -15.10
CA PHE A 190 2.98 21.80 -15.77
C PHE A 190 2.16 23.10 -15.87
N PRO A 191 1.30 23.24 -16.88
CA PRO A 191 0.43 24.40 -17.00
C PRO A 191 -0.48 24.57 -15.78
N PRO A 192 -0.83 25.80 -15.39
CA PRO A 192 -1.76 26.07 -14.30
C PRO A 192 -3.07 25.29 -14.43
N GLY A 193 -3.56 24.73 -13.33
CA GLY A 193 -4.82 23.97 -13.28
C GLY A 193 -4.74 22.52 -13.75
N VAL A 194 -3.61 22.06 -14.27
CA VAL A 194 -3.42 20.64 -14.69
C VAL A 194 -3.62 19.69 -13.51
N GLY A 195 -3.13 20.03 -12.34
CA GLY A 195 -3.28 19.17 -11.16
C GLY A 195 -4.73 18.86 -10.82
N GLN A 196 -5.62 19.87 -10.84
CA GLN A 196 -7.05 19.67 -10.59
C GLN A 196 -7.69 18.79 -11.68
N LYS A 197 -7.42 19.07 -12.95
CA LYS A 197 -7.94 18.29 -14.08
C LYS A 197 -7.48 16.83 -14.01
N LEU A 198 -6.23 16.58 -13.60
CA LEU A 198 -5.70 15.22 -13.42
C LEU A 198 -6.40 14.50 -12.29
N ARG A 199 -6.63 15.14 -11.13
CA ARG A 199 -7.39 14.53 -10.01
C ARG A 199 -8.79 14.09 -10.44
N GLU A 200 -9.50 14.98 -11.13
CA GLU A 200 -10.83 14.68 -11.69
C GLU A 200 -10.78 13.52 -12.68
N PHE A 201 -9.81 13.53 -13.60
CA PHE A 201 -9.64 12.46 -14.57
C PHE A 201 -9.30 11.11 -13.90
N VAL A 202 -8.33 11.08 -12.98
CA VAL A 202 -7.96 9.86 -12.25
C VAL A 202 -9.16 9.29 -11.51
N TYR A 203 -9.98 10.15 -10.91
CA TYR A 203 -11.20 9.72 -10.24
C TYR A 203 -12.19 9.04 -11.19
N THR A 204 -12.29 9.47 -12.45
CA THR A 204 -13.15 8.77 -13.43
C THR A 204 -12.68 7.35 -13.76
N GLN A 205 -11.45 7.00 -13.41
CA GLN A 205 -10.86 5.68 -13.67
C GLN A 205 -10.83 4.75 -12.45
N ILE A 206 -11.25 5.22 -11.26
CA ILE A 206 -11.11 4.43 -10.02
C ILE A 206 -11.95 3.15 -10.04
N ASP A 207 -13.08 3.11 -10.73
CA ASP A 207 -13.90 1.88 -10.84
C ASP A 207 -13.11 0.76 -11.49
N LYS A 208 -12.35 1.08 -12.55
CA LYS A 208 -11.45 0.10 -13.20
C LYS A 208 -10.36 -0.40 -12.27
N ALA A 209 -9.87 0.49 -11.40
CA ALA A 209 -8.86 0.10 -10.41
C ALA A 209 -9.45 -0.84 -9.34
N PHE A 210 -10.67 -0.57 -8.85
CA PHE A 210 -11.35 -1.47 -7.93
C PHE A 210 -11.69 -2.82 -8.59
N GLU A 211 -12.18 -2.83 -9.82
CA GLU A 211 -12.42 -4.06 -10.59
C GLU A 211 -11.13 -4.88 -10.77
N TYR A 212 -10.01 -4.21 -11.02
CA TYR A 212 -8.69 -4.86 -11.10
C TYR A 212 -8.33 -5.50 -9.75
N VAL A 213 -8.44 -4.76 -8.64
CA VAL A 213 -8.15 -5.27 -7.29
C VAL A 213 -9.01 -6.48 -6.96
N GLU A 214 -10.33 -6.38 -7.19
CA GLU A 214 -11.28 -7.47 -6.94
C GLU A 214 -10.96 -8.73 -7.77
N ARG A 215 -10.60 -8.55 -9.03
CA ARG A 215 -10.19 -9.65 -9.92
C ARG A 215 -8.93 -10.34 -9.40
N GLU A 216 -7.92 -9.58 -8.99
CA GLU A 216 -6.69 -10.15 -8.46
C GLU A 216 -6.91 -10.87 -7.11
N GLU A 217 -7.79 -10.34 -6.27
CA GLU A 217 -8.18 -10.98 -5.01
C GLU A 217 -8.92 -12.30 -5.25
N LYS A 218 -9.91 -12.32 -6.15
CA LYS A 218 -10.62 -13.54 -6.58
C LYS A 218 -9.69 -14.55 -7.27
N GLY A 219 -8.57 -14.08 -7.81
CA GLY A 219 -7.55 -14.93 -8.44
C GLY A 219 -6.64 -15.66 -7.45
N ILE A 220 -6.72 -15.36 -6.16
CA ILE A 220 -5.99 -16.08 -5.11
C ILE A 220 -6.75 -17.37 -4.76
N PRO A 221 -6.12 -18.55 -4.82
CA PRO A 221 -6.77 -19.83 -4.50
C PRO A 221 -7.40 -19.84 -3.11
N GLU A 222 -8.64 -20.32 -3.00
CA GLU A 222 -9.41 -20.35 -1.74
C GLU A 222 -8.70 -21.12 -0.63
N LYS A 223 -7.88 -22.13 -0.96
CA LYS A 223 -7.11 -22.92 0.00
C LYS A 223 -6.17 -22.10 0.90
N TYR A 224 -5.78 -20.89 0.45
CA TYR A 224 -4.92 -20.00 1.24
C TYR A 224 -5.70 -19.10 2.19
N TRP A 225 -6.97 -18.84 1.92
CA TRP A 225 -7.76 -17.96 2.75
C TRP A 225 -8.11 -18.60 4.10
N LEU A 226 -7.93 -17.84 5.17
CA LEU A 226 -8.22 -18.25 6.53
C LEU A 226 -9.01 -17.17 7.25
N ASP A 227 -10.18 -17.54 7.79
CA ASP A 227 -10.96 -16.64 8.62
C ASP A 227 -10.40 -16.59 10.04
N LEU A 228 -10.19 -15.38 10.54
CA LEU A 228 -9.80 -15.18 11.92
C LEU A 228 -11.04 -15.14 12.82
N PRO A 229 -10.99 -15.76 14.02
CA PRO A 229 -12.01 -15.57 15.06
C PRO A 229 -12.23 -14.08 15.38
N ALA A 230 -13.45 -13.71 15.75
CA ALA A 230 -13.80 -12.32 16.03
C ALA A 230 -12.94 -11.67 17.12
N ASN A 231 -12.62 -12.44 18.17
CA ASN A 231 -11.73 -11.99 19.25
C ASN A 231 -10.31 -11.66 18.75
N GLU A 232 -9.79 -12.41 17.78
CA GLU A 232 -8.47 -12.12 17.20
C GLU A 232 -8.52 -10.83 16.37
N LYS A 233 -9.58 -10.61 15.58
CA LYS A 233 -9.78 -9.37 14.84
C LYS A 233 -9.79 -8.15 15.78
N THR A 234 -10.47 -8.26 16.92
CA THR A 234 -10.51 -7.20 17.94
C THR A 234 -9.13 -6.91 18.52
N LYS A 235 -8.36 -7.96 18.88
CA LYS A 235 -6.98 -7.79 19.36
C LYS A 235 -6.07 -7.10 18.34
N TYR A 236 -6.20 -7.43 17.06
CA TYR A 236 -5.44 -6.74 16.01
C TYR A 236 -5.78 -5.25 15.94
N VAL A 237 -7.06 -4.90 16.00
CA VAL A 237 -7.50 -3.49 15.99
C VAL A 237 -6.98 -2.73 17.22
N GLU A 238 -7.01 -3.34 18.40
CA GLU A 238 -6.49 -2.73 19.64
C GLU A 238 -4.97 -2.54 19.60
N LEU A 239 -4.24 -3.50 19.05
CA LEU A 239 -2.79 -3.42 18.90
C LEU A 239 -2.35 -2.28 17.96
N MET A 240 -3.18 -1.97 16.96
CA MET A 240 -2.87 -0.96 15.94
C MET A 240 -3.25 0.47 16.35
N ARG A 241 -3.95 0.65 17.44
CA ARG A 241 -4.28 1.95 18.08
C ARG A 241 -3.19 2.36 19.07
#